data_8ee3f506aa5e6164d351f05f3ba0dd4e
#
_entry.id   8ee3f506aa5e6164d351f05f3ba0dd4e
#
_cell.length_a   1.000
_cell.length_b   1.000
_cell.length_c   1.000
_cell.angle_alpha   90.00
_cell.angle_beta   90.00
_cell.angle_gamma   90.00
#
_symmetry.space_group_name_H-M   'P 1'
#
loop_
_entity.id
_entity.type
_entity.pdbx_description
1 polymer ?
#
loop_
_entity_poly.entity_id
_entity_poly.type
_entity_poly.pdbx_seq_one_letter_code
_entity_poly.pdbx_strand_id
1 'polypeptide(L)'
;MYTMAFDNLTMEEQAKKMMKINDLNPKMFLTPEQIKAKIDLSGEHNRLVRELEYNGKKTFLRIFDDNMIFPTEAEISAALKRLVMDLPKVGFLQGHGERAVDNVGERAYSMFTHANNFRYALINQGFDFAEVTLEKGIPEDINILVVAEMKEALNEQEQQYFDEYIARGGNLVVIGEPKRQEPRTRQNNKNWLRPRFRAF
;
A
#
# COMPACT_ATOMS: atom_id res chain seq x y z
N MET A 1 9.64 1.04 -32.79
CA MET A 1 9.52 0.21 -34.03
C MET A 1 9.88 -1.27 -33.78
N TYR A 2 9.43 -1.86 -32.67
CA TYR A 2 9.71 -3.26 -32.30
C TYR A 2 8.46 -4.16 -32.22
N THR A 3 7.28 -3.62 -32.43
CA THR A 3 5.99 -4.29 -32.21
C THR A 3 5.60 -5.26 -33.36
N MET A 4 5.95 -4.97 -34.59
CA MET A 4 5.51 -5.78 -35.75
C MET A 4 6.18 -7.16 -35.89
N ALA A 5 7.29 -7.44 -35.23
CA ALA A 5 8.02 -8.70 -35.38
C ALA A 5 7.46 -9.87 -34.56
N PHE A 6 6.52 -9.60 -33.64
CA PHE A 6 5.99 -10.58 -32.70
C PHE A 6 4.47 -10.79 -32.76
N ASP A 7 3.75 -9.97 -33.55
CA ASP A 7 2.27 -9.90 -33.53
C ASP A 7 1.54 -11.18 -33.95
N ASN A 8 2.22 -12.12 -34.60
CA ASN A 8 1.63 -13.39 -35.05
C ASN A 8 2.27 -14.62 -34.42
N LEU A 9 3.06 -14.45 -33.37
CA LEU A 9 3.74 -15.54 -32.69
C LEU A 9 3.04 -15.91 -31.37
N THR A 10 2.99 -17.20 -31.06
CA THR A 10 2.60 -17.66 -29.73
C THR A 10 3.59 -17.17 -28.70
N MET A 11 3.18 -17.13 -27.43
CA MET A 11 4.07 -16.71 -26.34
C MET A 11 5.36 -17.53 -26.26
N GLU A 12 5.27 -18.82 -26.58
CA GLU A 12 6.44 -19.70 -26.58
C GLU A 12 7.41 -19.35 -27.73
N GLU A 13 6.88 -19.04 -28.92
CA GLU A 13 7.68 -18.60 -30.08
C GLU A 13 8.30 -17.22 -29.83
N GLN A 14 7.57 -16.32 -29.21
CA GLN A 14 8.09 -15.01 -28.77
C GLN A 14 9.25 -15.19 -27.81
N ALA A 15 9.08 -16.04 -26.79
CA ALA A 15 10.14 -16.32 -25.81
C ALA A 15 11.39 -16.91 -26.47
N LYS A 16 11.23 -17.91 -27.35
CA LYS A 16 12.34 -18.51 -28.13
C LYS A 16 13.07 -17.47 -28.99
N LYS A 17 12.30 -16.60 -29.66
CA LYS A 17 12.86 -15.53 -30.46
C LYS A 17 13.62 -14.50 -29.64
N MET A 18 13.06 -14.09 -28.49
CA MET A 18 13.74 -13.18 -27.56
C MET A 18 15.02 -13.78 -27.00
N MET A 19 15.02 -15.06 -26.62
CA MET A 19 16.23 -15.75 -26.15
C MET A 19 17.31 -15.74 -27.24
N LYS A 20 16.93 -16.02 -28.49
CA LYS A 20 17.88 -16.01 -29.62
C LYS A 20 18.45 -14.62 -29.91
N ILE A 21 17.61 -13.56 -29.85
CA ILE A 21 18.04 -12.17 -30.09
C ILE A 21 19.05 -11.72 -29.04
N ASN A 22 18.85 -12.15 -27.79
CA ASN A 22 19.66 -11.73 -26.66
C ASN A 22 20.78 -12.75 -26.30
N ASP A 23 21.03 -13.74 -27.13
CA ASP A 23 22.01 -14.81 -26.94
C ASP A 23 21.85 -15.52 -25.58
N LEU A 24 20.59 -15.78 -25.17
CA LEU A 24 20.29 -16.41 -23.90
C LEU A 24 20.17 -17.94 -24.07
N ASN A 25 20.78 -18.67 -23.14
CA ASN A 25 20.68 -20.12 -23.13
C ASN A 25 19.32 -20.57 -22.56
N PRO A 26 18.47 -21.27 -23.35
CA PRO A 26 17.14 -21.74 -22.91
C PRO A 26 17.17 -22.58 -21.63
N LYS A 27 18.28 -23.30 -21.37
CA LYS A 27 18.44 -24.13 -20.16
C LYS A 27 18.53 -23.32 -18.85
N MET A 28 18.74 -22.03 -18.95
CA MET A 28 18.77 -21.12 -17.78
C MET A 28 17.38 -20.69 -17.33
N PHE A 29 16.33 -21.00 -18.09
CA PHE A 29 14.95 -20.60 -17.81
C PHE A 29 14.12 -21.81 -17.42
N LEU A 30 13.26 -21.60 -16.43
CA LEU A 30 12.26 -22.59 -16.04
C LEU A 30 11.00 -22.40 -16.86
N THR A 31 10.27 -23.49 -17.06
CA THR A 31 8.92 -23.39 -17.66
C THR A 31 7.93 -22.78 -16.64
N PRO A 32 6.79 -22.25 -17.09
CA PRO A 32 5.77 -21.73 -16.17
C PRO A 32 5.35 -22.76 -15.12
N GLU A 33 5.23 -24.04 -15.47
CA GLU A 33 4.88 -25.13 -14.58
C GLU A 33 5.99 -25.38 -13.52
N GLN A 34 7.24 -25.34 -13.95
CA GLN A 34 8.39 -25.46 -13.05
C GLN A 34 8.48 -24.27 -12.09
N ILE A 35 8.13 -23.06 -12.52
CA ILE A 35 8.08 -21.88 -11.65
C ILE A 35 6.96 -22.05 -10.64
N LYS A 36 5.74 -22.37 -11.08
CA LYS A 36 4.58 -22.57 -10.18
C LYS A 36 4.82 -23.65 -9.13
N ALA A 37 5.59 -24.69 -9.47
CA ALA A 37 5.95 -25.75 -8.52
C ALA A 37 6.96 -25.28 -7.45
N LYS A 38 7.68 -24.18 -7.68
CA LYS A 38 8.70 -23.64 -6.77
C LYS A 38 8.20 -22.46 -5.95
N ILE A 39 7.38 -21.61 -6.56
CA ILE A 39 6.95 -20.34 -5.97
C ILE A 39 5.55 -19.97 -6.47
N ASP A 40 4.70 -19.52 -5.56
CA ASP A 40 3.42 -18.91 -5.91
C ASP A 40 3.63 -17.41 -6.17
N LEU A 41 3.44 -17.00 -7.42
CA LEU A 41 3.51 -15.61 -7.87
C LEU A 41 2.11 -15.01 -8.17
N SER A 42 1.04 -15.68 -7.78
CA SER A 42 -0.33 -15.20 -8.03
C SER A 42 -0.57 -13.84 -7.37
N GLY A 43 -0.11 -13.66 -6.13
CA GLY A 43 -0.16 -12.39 -5.41
C GLY A 43 0.68 -11.28 -6.05
N GLU A 44 1.65 -11.63 -6.88
CA GLU A 44 2.49 -10.69 -7.64
C GLU A 44 2.04 -10.53 -9.10
N HIS A 45 0.80 -10.91 -9.41
CA HIS A 45 0.24 -10.90 -10.78
C HIS A 45 1.11 -11.64 -11.82
N ASN A 46 1.83 -12.68 -11.39
CA ASN A 46 2.80 -13.43 -12.19
C ASN A 46 3.90 -12.56 -12.84
N ARG A 47 4.25 -11.46 -12.20
CA ARG A 47 5.31 -10.55 -12.64
C ARG A 47 6.69 -11.05 -12.23
N LEU A 48 7.72 -10.53 -12.88
CA LEU A 48 9.10 -10.75 -12.48
C LEU A 48 9.36 -10.03 -11.16
N VAL A 49 9.79 -10.80 -10.16
CA VAL A 49 10.21 -10.32 -8.84
C VAL A 49 11.54 -10.98 -8.46
N ARG A 50 12.22 -10.40 -7.47
CA ARG A 50 13.36 -11.04 -6.81
C ARG A 50 12.89 -11.52 -5.44
N GLU A 51 12.95 -12.81 -5.20
CA GLU A 51 12.72 -13.36 -3.87
C GLU A 51 13.97 -13.17 -3.01
N LEU A 52 13.80 -12.61 -1.83
CA LEU A 52 14.81 -12.50 -0.80
C LEU A 52 14.42 -13.42 0.35
N GLU A 53 15.39 -14.17 0.86
CA GLU A 53 15.19 -15.08 1.98
C GLU A 53 16.26 -14.88 3.05
N TYR A 54 15.85 -14.84 4.31
CA TYR A 54 16.72 -14.79 5.48
C TYR A 54 16.03 -15.45 6.68
N ASN A 55 16.74 -16.40 7.30
CA ASN A 55 16.24 -17.14 8.48
C ASN A 55 14.82 -17.72 8.29
N GLY A 56 14.51 -18.24 7.10
CA GLY A 56 13.20 -18.82 6.78
C GLY A 56 12.09 -17.81 6.51
N LYS A 57 12.35 -16.52 6.69
CA LYS A 57 11.44 -15.45 6.24
C LYS A 57 11.70 -15.11 4.77
N LYS A 58 10.65 -14.86 4.01
CA LYS A 58 10.72 -14.51 2.59
C LYS A 58 10.02 -13.20 2.31
N THR A 59 10.53 -12.45 1.35
CA THR A 59 9.89 -11.24 0.81
C THR A 59 10.25 -11.04 -0.64
N PHE A 60 9.52 -10.16 -1.32
CA PHE A 60 9.79 -9.81 -2.71
C PHE A 60 10.39 -8.41 -2.83
N LEU A 61 11.47 -8.32 -3.58
CA LEU A 61 11.97 -7.05 -4.11
C LEU A 61 11.42 -6.90 -5.53
N ARG A 62 10.43 -6.03 -5.67
CA ARG A 62 9.63 -5.87 -6.87
C ARG A 62 10.33 -5.04 -7.94
N ILE A 63 9.89 -5.22 -9.18
CA ILE A 63 10.23 -4.35 -10.32
C ILE A 63 8.94 -3.65 -10.72
N PHE A 64 9.01 -2.34 -10.91
CA PHE A 64 7.85 -1.51 -11.21
C PHE A 64 7.81 -1.12 -12.68
N ASP A 65 6.61 -0.82 -13.19
CA ASP A 65 6.38 -0.37 -14.57
C ASP A 65 6.63 1.13 -14.70
N ASP A 66 7.84 1.54 -14.32
CA ASP A 66 8.29 2.91 -14.45
C ASP A 66 9.65 2.96 -15.18
N ASN A 67 10.19 4.14 -15.38
CA ASN A 67 11.46 4.31 -16.08
C ASN A 67 12.70 3.84 -15.26
N MET A 68 12.49 3.41 -14.01
CA MET A 68 13.56 2.94 -13.13
C MET A 68 13.56 1.41 -13.09
N ILE A 69 14.38 0.78 -13.91
CA ILE A 69 14.50 -0.68 -14.04
C ILE A 69 15.11 -1.32 -12.77
N PHE A 70 15.94 -0.57 -12.06
CA PHE A 70 16.60 -1.05 -10.84
C PHE A 70 15.88 -0.54 -9.59
N PRO A 71 15.84 -1.36 -8.52
CA PRO A 71 15.30 -0.90 -7.24
C PRO A 71 16.18 0.19 -6.65
N THR A 72 15.55 1.14 -5.98
CA THR A 72 16.23 2.19 -5.22
C THR A 72 16.72 1.65 -3.88
N GLU A 73 17.60 2.39 -3.21
CA GLU A 73 18.06 2.07 -1.86
C GLU A 73 16.88 1.93 -0.87
N ALA A 74 15.85 2.77 -1.00
CA ALA A 74 14.66 2.71 -0.14
C ALA A 74 13.94 1.37 -0.25
N GLU A 75 13.74 0.86 -1.46
CA GLU A 75 13.08 -0.42 -1.72
C GLU A 75 13.90 -1.61 -1.25
N ILE A 76 15.23 -1.57 -1.48
CA ILE A 76 16.14 -2.61 -0.99
C ILE A 76 16.10 -2.61 0.55
N SER A 77 16.22 -1.45 1.17
CA SER A 77 16.16 -1.31 2.64
C SER A 77 14.83 -1.77 3.21
N ALA A 78 13.70 -1.45 2.54
CA ALA A 78 12.37 -1.90 2.94
C ALA A 78 12.25 -3.43 2.89
N ALA A 79 12.72 -4.06 1.81
CA ALA A 79 12.71 -5.50 1.67
C ALA A 79 13.60 -6.19 2.72
N LEU A 80 14.80 -5.67 2.98
CA LEU A 80 15.70 -6.20 4.02
C LEU A 80 15.10 -6.04 5.43
N LYS A 81 14.51 -4.88 5.75
CA LYS A 81 13.82 -4.66 7.04
C LYS A 81 12.72 -5.68 7.27
N ARG A 82 11.89 -5.97 6.26
CA ARG A 82 10.81 -6.96 6.34
C ARG A 82 11.30 -8.37 6.71
N LEU A 83 12.54 -8.70 6.38
CA LEU A 83 13.14 -10.00 6.74
C LEU A 83 13.65 -10.07 8.18
N VAL A 84 14.03 -8.94 8.77
CA VAL A 84 14.76 -8.92 10.04
C VAL A 84 13.99 -8.31 11.21
N MET A 85 12.91 -7.58 10.94
CA MET A 85 12.14 -6.90 11.97
C MET A 85 10.65 -6.83 11.59
N ASP A 86 9.80 -6.50 12.57
CA ASP A 86 8.40 -6.15 12.33
C ASP A 86 8.33 -4.72 11.82
N LEU A 87 7.58 -4.52 10.73
CA LEU A 87 7.48 -3.22 10.09
C LEU A 87 6.47 -2.33 10.81
N PRO A 88 6.69 -1.00 10.81
CA PRO A 88 5.70 -0.06 11.28
C PRO A 88 4.37 -0.24 10.52
N LYS A 89 3.27 -0.31 11.27
CA LYS A 89 1.93 -0.51 10.71
C LYS A 89 1.13 0.79 10.69
N VAL A 90 0.60 1.10 9.51
CA VAL A 90 -0.28 2.25 9.27
C VAL A 90 -1.73 1.77 9.31
N GLY A 91 -2.48 2.21 10.30
CA GLY A 91 -3.90 1.96 10.42
C GLY A 91 -4.70 3.01 9.65
N PHE A 92 -5.69 2.58 8.89
CA PHE A 92 -6.64 3.46 8.21
C PHE A 92 -8.00 3.33 8.88
N LEU A 93 -8.48 4.42 9.47
CA LEU A 93 -9.78 4.44 10.12
C LEU A 93 -10.89 4.19 9.10
N GLN A 94 -11.83 3.32 9.48
CA GLN A 94 -13.01 2.96 8.69
C GLN A 94 -14.23 2.93 9.60
N GLY A 95 -15.41 3.24 9.05
CA GLY A 95 -16.69 3.16 9.75
C GLY A 95 -17.44 4.49 9.86
N HIS A 96 -16.79 5.64 9.59
CA HIS A 96 -17.37 6.98 9.70
C HIS A 96 -17.40 7.72 8.36
N GLY A 97 -17.47 6.98 7.24
CA GLY A 97 -17.53 7.52 5.89
C GLY A 97 -16.19 8.00 5.32
N GLU A 98 -15.10 7.48 5.88
CA GLU A 98 -13.74 7.71 5.40
C GLU A 98 -13.51 7.14 4.00
N ARG A 99 -12.35 7.44 3.44
CA ARG A 99 -11.91 6.81 2.19
C ARG A 99 -11.55 5.36 2.42
N ALA A 100 -12.09 4.48 1.57
CA ALA A 100 -11.83 3.05 1.66
C ALA A 100 -10.38 2.69 1.31
N VAL A 101 -9.83 1.71 2.01
CA VAL A 101 -8.46 1.20 1.78
C VAL A 101 -8.42 0.29 0.56
N ASP A 102 -9.40 -0.61 0.42
CA ASP A 102 -9.38 -1.67 -0.58
C ASP A 102 -10.04 -1.31 -1.92
N ASN A 103 -10.77 -0.21 -2.00
CA ASN A 103 -11.40 0.21 -3.23
C ASN A 103 -10.41 0.87 -4.20
N VAL A 104 -10.74 0.78 -5.49
CA VAL A 104 -10.01 1.46 -6.57
C VAL A 104 -10.79 2.70 -6.99
N GLY A 105 -10.10 3.83 -7.16
CA GLY A 105 -10.71 5.07 -7.64
C GLY A 105 -10.28 6.30 -6.83
N GLU A 106 -10.92 7.43 -7.09
CA GLU A 106 -10.54 8.73 -6.53
C GLU A 106 -10.69 8.82 -5.00
N ARG A 107 -11.56 8.00 -4.41
CA ARG A 107 -11.83 7.99 -2.97
C ARG A 107 -11.33 6.71 -2.29
N ALA A 108 -10.24 6.16 -2.77
CA ALA A 108 -9.68 4.92 -2.27
C ALA A 108 -8.17 5.00 -2.12
N TYR A 109 -7.62 4.17 -1.23
CA TYR A 109 -6.20 4.14 -0.94
C TYR A 109 -5.49 2.86 -1.38
N SER A 110 -6.17 1.94 -2.11
CA SER A 110 -5.57 0.65 -2.49
C SER A 110 -4.24 0.80 -3.23
N MET A 111 -4.13 1.78 -4.12
CA MET A 111 -2.88 2.05 -4.81
C MET A 111 -1.77 2.52 -3.86
N PHE A 112 -2.11 3.35 -2.87
CA PHE A 112 -1.16 3.86 -1.90
C PHE A 112 -0.76 2.82 -0.85
N THR A 113 -1.66 1.92 -0.47
CA THR A 113 -1.43 0.94 0.60
C THR A 113 -0.74 -0.32 0.10
N HIS A 114 -1.32 -1.01 -0.89
CA HIS A 114 -0.92 -2.39 -1.23
C HIS A 114 -0.78 -2.68 -2.73
N ALA A 115 -0.76 -1.67 -3.60
CA ALA A 115 -0.54 -1.93 -5.01
C ALA A 115 0.89 -2.43 -5.26
N ASN A 116 1.02 -3.71 -5.64
CA ASN A 116 2.31 -4.34 -5.91
C ASN A 116 3.07 -3.71 -7.08
N ASN A 117 2.35 -3.07 -8.01
CA ASN A 117 2.90 -2.41 -9.18
C ASN A 117 3.20 -0.91 -8.97
N PHE A 118 2.86 -0.35 -7.82
CA PHE A 118 3.12 1.04 -7.51
C PHE A 118 4.30 1.17 -6.54
N ARG A 119 5.40 1.75 -7.01
CA ARG A 119 6.66 1.89 -6.28
C ARG A 119 6.48 2.48 -4.89
N TYR A 120 5.63 3.51 -4.78
CA TYR A 120 5.42 4.28 -3.55
C TYR A 120 4.29 3.74 -2.66
N ALA A 121 3.74 2.54 -2.96
CA ALA A 121 2.81 1.90 -2.04
C ALA A 121 3.51 1.57 -0.71
N LEU A 122 2.79 1.67 0.40
CA LEU A 122 3.33 1.43 1.75
C LEU A 122 4.08 0.10 1.86
N ILE A 123 3.51 -0.98 1.29
CA ILE A 123 4.13 -2.30 1.30
C ILE A 123 5.48 -2.36 0.59
N ASN A 124 5.75 -1.43 -0.32
CA ASN A 124 7.01 -1.33 -1.06
C ASN A 124 8.00 -0.37 -0.40
N GLN A 125 7.56 0.42 0.58
CA GLN A 125 8.34 1.42 1.29
C GLN A 125 8.66 1.03 2.74
N GLY A 126 8.44 -0.23 3.11
CA GLY A 126 8.81 -0.75 4.43
C GLY A 126 7.79 -0.46 5.52
N PHE A 127 6.52 -0.36 5.15
CA PHE A 127 5.38 -0.29 6.06
C PHE A 127 4.42 -1.44 5.81
N ASP A 128 3.73 -1.85 6.86
CA ASP A 128 2.51 -2.63 6.75
C ASP A 128 1.29 -1.72 6.91
N PHE A 129 0.12 -2.21 6.58
CA PHE A 129 -1.12 -1.46 6.76
C PHE A 129 -2.22 -2.36 7.34
N ALA A 130 -3.23 -1.74 7.93
CA ALA A 130 -4.43 -2.40 8.39
C ALA A 130 -5.63 -1.45 8.32
N GLU A 131 -6.82 -1.99 8.13
CA GLU A 131 -8.05 -1.28 8.44
C GLU A 131 -8.27 -1.27 9.94
N VAL A 132 -8.72 -0.15 10.46
CA VAL A 132 -9.01 0.03 11.88
C VAL A 132 -10.46 0.49 12.03
N THR A 133 -11.26 -0.29 12.74
CA THR A 133 -12.58 0.12 13.20
C THR A 133 -12.54 0.40 14.71
N LEU A 134 -13.39 1.30 15.19
CA LEU A 134 -13.41 1.67 16.61
C LEU A 134 -14.30 0.77 17.47
N GLU A 135 -14.79 -0.35 16.95
CA GLU A 135 -15.64 -1.26 17.71
C GLU A 135 -14.97 -1.81 18.97
N LYS A 136 -13.67 -2.04 18.93
CA LYS A 136 -12.87 -2.63 20.01
C LYS A 136 -11.69 -1.73 20.42
N GLY A 137 -11.68 -0.50 19.95
CA GLY A 137 -10.55 0.40 20.14
C GLY A 137 -9.47 0.27 19.06
N ILE A 138 -8.44 1.09 19.16
CA ILE A 138 -7.32 1.11 18.21
C ILE A 138 -6.27 0.08 18.65
N PRO A 139 -5.94 -0.92 17.80
CA PRO A 139 -4.97 -1.96 18.16
C PRO A 139 -3.62 -1.40 18.59
N GLU A 140 -2.92 -2.12 19.48
CA GLU A 140 -1.63 -1.65 20.03
C GLU A 140 -0.51 -1.62 19.00
N ASP A 141 -0.59 -2.46 17.99
CA ASP A 141 0.39 -2.60 16.91
C ASP A 141 0.25 -1.53 15.80
N ILE A 142 -0.73 -0.64 15.92
CA ILE A 142 -0.87 0.51 15.02
C ILE A 142 0.08 1.63 15.47
N ASN A 143 1.09 1.89 14.63
CA ASN A 143 2.09 2.92 14.89
C ASN A 143 1.66 4.31 14.40
N ILE A 144 0.90 4.34 13.30
CA ILE A 144 0.38 5.56 12.67
C ILE A 144 -1.09 5.32 12.34
N LEU A 145 -1.98 6.18 12.81
CA LEU A 145 -3.40 6.14 12.44
C LEU A 145 -3.72 7.24 11.43
N VAL A 146 -4.28 6.84 10.30
CA VAL A 146 -4.75 7.75 9.24
C VAL A 146 -6.27 7.90 9.36
N VAL A 147 -6.73 9.13 9.51
CA VAL A 147 -8.14 9.53 9.48
C VAL A 147 -8.36 10.38 8.24
N ALA A 148 -9.01 9.82 7.24
CA ALA A 148 -9.13 10.44 5.93
C ALA A 148 -10.58 10.77 5.59
N GLU A 149 -10.90 12.07 5.62
CA GLU A 149 -12.21 12.61 5.22
C GLU A 149 -13.39 12.00 6.00
N MET A 150 -13.22 11.81 7.31
CA MET A 150 -14.29 11.36 8.21
C MET A 150 -15.51 12.27 8.08
N LYS A 151 -16.68 11.70 7.87
CA LYS A 151 -17.95 12.42 7.63
C LYS A 151 -18.89 12.39 8.83
N GLU A 152 -18.80 11.33 9.63
CA GLU A 152 -19.61 11.14 10.83
C GLU A 152 -18.78 11.46 12.06
N ALA A 153 -19.43 12.02 13.08
CA ALA A 153 -18.76 12.35 14.33
C ALA A 153 -18.57 11.11 15.19
N LEU A 154 -17.44 11.04 15.88
CA LEU A 154 -17.16 10.01 16.87
C LEU A 154 -18.13 10.13 18.07
N ASN A 155 -18.57 8.99 18.59
CA ASN A 155 -19.28 8.93 19.87
C ASN A 155 -18.31 9.07 21.05
N GLU A 156 -18.82 9.16 22.28
CA GLU A 156 -17.99 9.36 23.49
C GLU A 156 -16.99 8.21 23.71
N GLN A 157 -17.38 6.96 23.45
CA GLN A 157 -16.51 5.80 23.61
C GLN A 157 -15.39 5.82 22.56
N GLU A 158 -15.69 6.17 21.34
CA GLU A 158 -14.71 6.26 20.25
C GLU A 158 -13.73 7.40 20.48
N GLN A 159 -14.19 8.53 21.03
CA GLN A 159 -13.32 9.63 21.44
C GLN A 159 -12.34 9.17 22.53
N GLN A 160 -12.81 8.37 23.49
CA GLN A 160 -11.94 7.80 24.53
C GLN A 160 -10.86 6.90 23.91
N TYR A 161 -11.18 6.07 22.91
CA TYR A 161 -10.18 5.25 22.22
C TYR A 161 -9.11 6.09 21.49
N PHE A 162 -9.50 7.23 20.94
CA PHE A 162 -8.54 8.18 20.39
C PHE A 162 -7.64 8.80 21.46
N ASP A 163 -8.21 9.23 22.57
CA ASP A 163 -7.45 9.80 23.68
C ASP A 163 -6.45 8.78 24.24
N GLU A 164 -6.85 7.53 24.42
CA GLU A 164 -5.99 6.42 24.83
C GLU A 164 -4.86 6.18 23.81
N TYR A 165 -5.17 6.18 22.50
CA TYR A 165 -4.17 6.02 21.45
C TYR A 165 -3.13 7.14 21.47
N ILE A 166 -3.55 8.38 21.60
CA ILE A 166 -2.64 9.54 21.71
C ILE A 166 -1.84 9.49 23.00
N ALA A 167 -2.48 9.14 24.13
CA ALA A 167 -1.82 9.06 25.44
C ALA A 167 -0.69 8.02 25.48
N ARG A 168 -0.82 6.90 24.72
CA ARG A 168 0.24 5.89 24.59
C ARG A 168 1.31 6.25 23.55
N GLY A 169 1.27 7.46 22.97
CA GLY A 169 2.25 7.94 21.98
C GLY A 169 1.94 7.58 20.53
N GLY A 170 0.71 7.26 20.20
CA GLY A 170 0.27 6.99 18.84
C GLY A 170 0.41 8.22 17.93
N ASN A 171 0.81 8.00 16.67
CA ASN A 171 0.95 9.06 15.67
C ASN A 171 -0.32 9.17 14.83
N LEU A 172 -0.81 10.39 14.61
CA LEU A 172 -2.05 10.65 13.90
C LEU A 172 -1.79 11.47 12.63
N VAL A 173 -2.36 11.00 11.50
CA VAL A 173 -2.42 11.75 10.24
C VAL A 173 -3.88 12.03 9.93
N VAL A 174 -4.28 13.29 9.91
CA VAL A 174 -5.64 13.70 9.60
C VAL A 174 -5.67 14.39 8.25
N ILE A 175 -6.47 13.86 7.33
CA ILE A 175 -6.70 14.41 6.00
C ILE A 175 -8.16 14.88 5.94
N GLY A 176 -8.36 16.16 5.68
CA GLY A 176 -9.69 16.77 5.57
C GLY A 176 -9.89 17.46 4.24
N GLU A 177 -11.11 17.49 3.74
CA GLU A 177 -11.47 18.37 2.64
C GLU A 177 -11.56 19.82 3.16
N PRO A 178 -11.02 20.81 2.43
CA PRO A 178 -11.25 22.20 2.77
C PRO A 178 -12.77 22.46 2.66
N LYS A 179 -13.38 22.91 3.76
CA LYS A 179 -14.78 23.33 3.72
C LYS A 179 -14.92 24.40 2.63
N ARG A 180 -15.67 24.11 1.56
CA ARG A 180 -16.17 25.18 0.68
C ARG A 180 -16.88 26.19 1.59
N GLN A 181 -16.37 27.39 1.66
CA GLN A 181 -17.09 28.49 2.29
C GLN A 181 -18.34 28.72 1.46
N GLU A 182 -19.48 28.18 1.91
CA GLU A 182 -20.76 28.67 1.40
C GLU A 182 -20.84 30.17 1.70
N PRO A 183 -21.32 30.99 0.74
CA PRO A 183 -21.54 32.41 0.99
C PRO A 183 -22.39 32.52 2.26
N ARG A 184 -21.94 33.31 3.22
CA ARG A 184 -22.61 33.53 4.51
C ARG A 184 -24.06 33.99 4.29
N THR A 185 -24.99 33.08 4.19
CA THR A 185 -26.38 33.37 4.47
C THR A 185 -26.52 33.41 6.02
N ARG A 186 -26.85 34.58 6.52
CA ARG A 186 -27.15 34.81 7.93
C ARG A 186 -28.18 33.79 8.43
N GLN A 187 -27.90 33.24 9.59
CA GLN A 187 -28.72 32.42 10.52
C GLN A 187 -28.48 30.89 10.43
N ASN A 188 -27.69 30.31 11.33
CA ASN A 188 -28.17 29.70 12.57
C ASN A 188 -26.99 29.18 13.38
N ASN A 189 -26.97 29.66 14.63
CA ASN A 189 -26.05 29.28 15.67
C ASN A 189 -26.33 27.83 16.09
N LYS A 190 -25.46 26.88 15.70
CA LYS A 190 -25.33 25.59 16.38
C LYS A 190 -23.85 25.31 16.58
N ASN A 191 -23.48 25.31 17.85
CA ASN A 191 -22.14 24.96 18.35
C ASN A 191 -21.70 23.62 17.78
N TRP A 192 -20.78 23.66 16.84
CA TRP A 192 -20.00 22.48 16.44
C TRP A 192 -18.66 22.56 17.13
N LEU A 193 -18.37 21.52 17.87
CA LEU A 193 -17.14 21.27 18.61
C LEU A 193 -15.91 21.67 17.78
N ARG A 194 -15.16 22.63 18.30
CA ARG A 194 -13.80 22.88 17.85
C ARG A 194 -12.91 21.79 18.47
N PRO A 195 -12.27 20.94 17.66
CA PRO A 195 -11.21 20.12 18.23
C PRO A 195 -10.13 21.06 18.77
N ARG A 196 -9.79 20.93 20.04
CA ARG A 196 -8.63 21.56 20.65
C ARG A 196 -7.37 20.81 20.21
N PHE A 197 -6.99 20.93 18.96
CA PHE A 197 -5.66 20.54 18.55
C PHE A 197 -4.74 21.74 18.67
N ARG A 198 -3.81 21.71 19.61
CA ARG A 198 -2.65 22.59 19.61
C ARG A 198 -1.69 22.04 18.56
N ALA A 199 -1.43 22.82 17.52
CA ALA A 199 -0.28 22.62 16.66
C ALA A 199 0.99 22.87 17.49
N PHE A 200 1.93 21.93 17.42
CA PHE A 200 3.31 22.14 17.82
C PHE A 200 4.12 22.56 16.60
#